data_c5390a7a3e85c928059b26d2e8eab6ab
#
_entry.id   c5390a7a3e85c928059b26d2e8eab6ab
#
_cell.length_a   1.000
_cell.length_b   1.000
_cell.length_c   1.000
_cell.angle_alpha   90.00
_cell.angle_beta   90.00
_cell.angle_gamma   90.00
#
_symmetry.space_group_name_H-M   'P 1'
#
loop_
_entity.id
_entity.type
_entity.pdbx_description
1 polymer ?
#
loop_
_entity_poly.entity_id
_entity_poly.type
_entity_poly.pdbx_seq_one_letter_code
_entity_poly.pdbx_strand_id
1 'polypeptide(L)'
;MRRISKHGLFVALVDFVLLSLAVYLGYAIRLGIIIPRYVEDWLIIGLALPFVCVVVFWFSGQYRTMWTHAGTEDYTQFIWAYIVAVLAFLLINSVLKLAVFPRTSFAISFFAGLFLCGGLRFSWRMAKSIHVHKNPERLRTLIAGAGEAGAILARDLMRGESELFPVGFVDDDERKTGRQISGLRVFGKISDLEKIVRREDIKVVLIAIPSVSGGKRREIYDILAPLNVKVRILPSLKELAGGKVSVSVLRQVKLEDLLGREPVRISLEASMNYVKEKRVIVTGAGGSIGSEIVRQVLHNEPSEVVVLGHGEQSIYLLMESLNREGVKIPVHPVIADVADETAIQDIFSKHKPQVIFHAAAHKHVPLMEFCPREAMRVNDLGTRTIARCAGRFNAQRMVMISTDKAVNPSSIMGATKRLAEKILEREQRNYPETKYMAVRFGNVLGSRGSVIPKFEQQIASGGPVTVTHPEMKRYFMLIPEAVSLVIQAGALGHGGELFVLDMGEPVVIREMAELLIRLCGYEPYKDIQITYTGIRPGEKLYEELFYDENSVHGTLHPKIFVSNIKMGDPSQDSDIDTNLEYALRYPDEALSILKKLVPEFSHE
;
A
#
# COMPACT_ATOMS: atom_id res chain seq x y z
N MET A 1 -13.07 -2.83 -45.26
CA MET A 1 -12.76 -1.38 -45.44
C MET A 1 -13.32 -0.62 -44.24
N ARG A 2 -12.46 -0.17 -43.28
CA ARG A 2 -12.90 0.59 -42.08
C ARG A 2 -13.15 2.05 -42.46
N ARG A 3 -14.30 2.59 -42.01
CA ARG A 3 -14.76 3.97 -42.28
C ARG A 3 -13.65 5.02 -41.97
N ILE A 4 -13.41 5.88 -42.91
CA ILE A 4 -12.51 7.01 -42.83
C ILE A 4 -13.11 8.06 -41.88
N SER A 5 -12.34 8.58 -40.95
CA SER A 5 -12.80 9.70 -40.13
C SER A 5 -12.81 10.98 -41.00
N LYS A 6 -13.82 11.82 -40.85
CA LYS A 6 -13.89 13.14 -41.53
C LYS A 6 -12.63 13.97 -41.27
N HIS A 7 -12.00 13.78 -40.12
CA HIS A 7 -10.75 14.43 -39.72
C HIS A 7 -9.54 13.98 -40.57
N GLY A 8 -9.40 12.67 -40.84
CA GLY A 8 -8.32 12.14 -41.69
C GLY A 8 -8.39 12.63 -43.11
N LEU A 9 -9.60 12.79 -43.67
CA LEU A 9 -9.79 13.36 -45.01
C LEU A 9 -9.40 14.84 -45.08
N PHE A 10 -9.75 15.59 -44.01
CA PHE A 10 -9.36 17.00 -43.92
C PHE A 10 -7.83 17.18 -43.89
N VAL A 11 -7.12 16.35 -43.06
CA VAL A 11 -5.65 16.39 -42.97
C VAL A 11 -5.01 16.01 -44.32
N ALA A 12 -5.54 15.05 -45.03
CA ALA A 12 -5.06 14.65 -46.35
C ALA A 12 -5.21 15.79 -47.40
N LEU A 13 -6.31 16.53 -47.34
CA LEU A 13 -6.51 17.71 -48.18
C LEU A 13 -5.51 18.81 -47.86
N VAL A 14 -5.28 19.05 -46.57
CA VAL A 14 -4.29 20.06 -46.14
C VAL A 14 -2.88 19.66 -46.57
N ASP A 15 -2.47 18.41 -46.40
CA ASP A 15 -1.17 17.93 -46.88
C ASP A 15 -1.03 18.10 -48.39
N PHE A 16 -2.08 17.77 -49.16
CA PHE A 16 -2.07 17.96 -50.61
C PHE A 16 -1.79 19.41 -50.97
N VAL A 17 -2.47 20.37 -50.34
CA VAL A 17 -2.30 21.80 -50.59
C VAL A 17 -0.89 22.27 -50.17
N LEU A 18 -0.40 21.84 -49.00
CA LEU A 18 0.93 22.24 -48.53
C LEU A 18 2.05 21.67 -49.39
N LEU A 19 1.92 20.46 -49.89
CA LEU A 19 2.89 19.85 -50.81
C LEU A 19 2.86 20.50 -52.20
N SER A 20 1.67 20.85 -52.71
CA SER A 20 1.56 21.63 -53.95
C SER A 20 2.20 23.00 -53.80
N LEU A 21 1.99 23.67 -52.66
CA LEU A 21 2.66 24.93 -52.33
C LEU A 21 4.18 24.76 -52.25
N ALA A 22 4.67 23.65 -51.65
CA ALA A 22 6.11 23.38 -51.58
C ALA A 22 6.74 23.21 -52.99
N VAL A 23 6.04 22.57 -53.93
CA VAL A 23 6.47 22.45 -55.30
C VAL A 23 6.50 23.84 -55.98
N TYR A 24 5.44 24.63 -55.80
CA TYR A 24 5.42 26.01 -56.30
C TYR A 24 6.59 26.83 -55.76
N LEU A 25 6.86 26.81 -54.46
CA LEU A 25 7.99 27.49 -53.84
C LEU A 25 9.34 27.05 -54.45
N GLY A 26 9.51 25.75 -54.70
CA GLY A 26 10.72 25.20 -55.32
C GLY A 26 10.96 25.74 -56.73
N TYR A 27 9.92 25.96 -57.52
CA TYR A 27 10.02 26.59 -58.84
C TYR A 27 10.20 28.13 -58.73
N ALA A 28 9.40 28.79 -57.89
CA ALA A 28 9.44 30.24 -57.74
C ALA A 28 10.79 30.79 -57.23
N ILE A 29 11.39 30.12 -56.22
CA ILE A 29 12.68 30.53 -55.65
C ILE A 29 13.81 30.39 -56.66
N ARG A 30 13.76 29.39 -57.52
CA ARG A 30 14.80 29.16 -58.52
C ARG A 30 14.65 30.02 -59.77
N LEU A 31 13.42 30.16 -60.26
CA LEU A 31 13.16 30.66 -61.60
C LEU A 31 12.55 32.08 -61.62
N GLY A 32 12.26 32.66 -60.46
CA GLY A 32 11.47 33.90 -60.35
C GLY A 32 9.97 33.59 -60.37
N ILE A 33 9.16 34.67 -60.17
CA ILE A 33 7.74 34.50 -59.82
C ILE A 33 6.88 33.86 -60.91
N ILE A 34 7.20 33.98 -62.17
CA ILE A 34 6.49 33.28 -63.26
C ILE A 34 7.42 33.21 -64.52
N ILE A 35 7.76 31.95 -64.90
CA ILE A 35 8.36 31.73 -66.24
C ILE A 35 7.38 30.86 -67.04
N PRO A 36 6.77 31.38 -68.13
CA PRO A 36 5.74 30.67 -68.88
C PRO A 36 6.17 29.27 -69.38
N ARG A 37 7.49 29.11 -69.64
CA ARG A 37 8.06 27.84 -70.15
C ARG A 37 7.94 26.64 -69.21
N TYR A 38 7.74 26.86 -67.90
CA TYR A 38 7.68 25.77 -66.93
C TYR A 38 6.32 25.66 -66.21
N VAL A 39 5.31 26.36 -66.68
CA VAL A 39 3.97 26.33 -66.05
C VAL A 39 3.32 24.96 -66.15
N GLU A 40 3.47 24.30 -67.28
CA GLU A 40 2.93 22.94 -67.48
C GLU A 40 3.65 21.93 -66.60
N ASP A 41 4.99 21.95 -66.55
CA ASP A 41 5.81 21.07 -65.69
C ASP A 41 5.45 21.26 -64.22
N TRP A 42 5.31 22.53 -63.80
CA TRP A 42 4.92 22.86 -62.41
C TRP A 42 3.55 22.34 -62.09
N LEU A 43 2.55 22.49 -62.95
CA LEU A 43 1.18 22.02 -62.73
C LEU A 43 1.14 20.48 -62.63
N ILE A 44 1.81 19.80 -63.54
CA ILE A 44 1.88 18.34 -63.53
C ILE A 44 2.55 17.82 -62.24
N ILE A 45 3.70 18.34 -61.88
CA ILE A 45 4.47 17.92 -60.70
C ILE A 45 3.74 18.38 -59.43
N GLY A 46 3.15 19.60 -59.42
CA GLY A 46 2.38 20.14 -58.31
C GLY A 46 1.10 19.40 -57.97
N LEU A 47 0.60 18.57 -58.88
CA LEU A 47 -0.53 17.66 -58.67
C LEU A 47 -0.06 16.22 -58.40
N ALA A 48 0.90 15.72 -59.19
CA ALA A 48 1.33 14.31 -59.14
C ALA A 48 2.13 13.98 -57.88
N LEU A 49 3.09 14.82 -57.48
CA LEU A 49 3.88 14.57 -56.24
C LEU A 49 3.02 14.59 -54.98
N PRO A 50 2.16 15.62 -54.74
CA PRO A 50 1.25 15.59 -53.59
C PRO A 50 0.31 14.41 -53.60
N PHE A 51 -0.21 13.99 -54.76
CA PHE A 51 -1.08 12.84 -54.89
C PHE A 51 -0.36 11.56 -54.44
N VAL A 52 0.85 11.30 -54.93
CA VAL A 52 1.67 10.15 -54.52
C VAL A 52 1.96 10.18 -53.00
N CYS A 53 2.30 11.36 -52.47
CA CYS A 53 2.57 11.53 -51.05
C CYS A 53 1.32 11.20 -50.21
N VAL A 54 0.15 11.72 -50.59
CA VAL A 54 -1.12 11.43 -49.89
C VAL A 54 -1.44 9.93 -49.92
N VAL A 55 -1.23 9.28 -51.06
CA VAL A 55 -1.46 7.83 -51.19
C VAL A 55 -0.53 7.05 -50.23
N VAL A 56 0.77 7.37 -50.23
CA VAL A 56 1.74 6.69 -49.33
C VAL A 56 1.42 6.98 -47.86
N PHE A 57 1.09 8.22 -47.49
CA PHE A 57 0.68 8.60 -46.14
C PHE A 57 -0.58 7.87 -45.69
N TRP A 58 -1.48 7.61 -46.63
CA TRP A 58 -2.67 6.80 -46.36
C TRP A 58 -2.33 5.36 -46.00
N PHE A 59 -1.51 4.72 -46.81
CA PHE A 59 -1.13 3.32 -46.57
C PHE A 59 -0.20 3.17 -45.36
N SER A 60 0.66 4.15 -45.08
CA SER A 60 1.51 4.16 -43.86
C SER A 60 0.76 4.55 -42.57
N GLY A 61 -0.55 4.82 -42.66
CA GLY A 61 -1.36 5.09 -41.47
C GLY A 61 -1.28 6.51 -40.89
N GLN A 62 -0.61 7.47 -41.56
CA GLN A 62 -0.38 8.82 -41.06
C GLN A 62 -1.66 9.62 -40.77
N TYR A 63 -2.76 9.29 -41.45
CA TYR A 63 -4.08 9.91 -41.27
C TYR A 63 -4.92 9.23 -40.19
N ARG A 64 -4.38 8.18 -39.53
CA ARG A 64 -4.98 7.53 -38.34
C ARG A 64 -4.31 7.99 -37.06
N THR A 65 -3.11 8.52 -37.13
CA THR A 65 -2.32 9.02 -36.00
C THR A 65 -2.97 10.28 -35.42
N MET A 66 -3.21 10.28 -34.10
CA MET A 66 -3.64 11.48 -33.39
C MET A 66 -2.43 12.38 -33.08
N TRP A 67 -2.09 13.30 -33.98
CA TRP A 67 -0.89 14.14 -33.90
C TRP A 67 -0.79 14.99 -32.63
N THR A 68 -1.90 15.24 -31.96
CA THR A 68 -1.92 15.90 -30.64
C THR A 68 -1.26 15.09 -29.53
N HIS A 69 -1.03 13.77 -29.73
CA HIS A 69 -0.40 12.85 -28.78
C HIS A 69 0.83 12.15 -29.35
N ALA A 70 1.27 12.57 -30.54
CA ALA A 70 2.36 11.91 -31.28
C ALA A 70 3.67 11.89 -30.49
N GLY A 71 4.33 10.74 -30.47
CA GLY A 71 5.66 10.51 -29.90
C GLY A 71 6.78 10.73 -30.93
N THR A 72 8.03 10.51 -30.51
CA THR A 72 9.20 10.55 -31.40
C THR A 72 9.11 9.51 -32.51
N GLU A 73 8.52 8.35 -32.23
CA GLU A 73 8.33 7.26 -33.19
C GLU A 73 7.39 7.66 -34.34
N ASP A 74 6.32 8.40 -34.04
CA ASP A 74 5.37 8.87 -35.06
C ASP A 74 6.02 9.87 -36.04
N TYR A 75 6.89 10.76 -35.53
CA TYR A 75 7.65 11.69 -36.38
C TYR A 75 8.68 10.97 -37.25
N THR A 76 9.38 9.97 -36.70
CA THR A 76 10.32 9.18 -37.50
C THR A 76 9.60 8.39 -38.60
N GLN A 77 8.44 7.80 -38.27
CA GLN A 77 7.59 7.13 -39.25
C GLN A 77 7.09 8.08 -40.36
N PHE A 78 6.71 9.30 -39.98
CA PHE A 78 6.32 10.34 -40.95
C PHE A 78 7.46 10.69 -41.90
N ILE A 79 8.68 10.92 -41.41
CA ILE A 79 9.85 11.26 -42.23
C ILE A 79 10.14 10.11 -43.21
N TRP A 80 10.13 8.86 -42.76
CA TRP A 80 10.32 7.71 -43.64
C TRP A 80 9.22 7.58 -44.71
N ALA A 81 7.96 7.78 -44.32
CA ALA A 81 6.84 7.75 -45.27
C ALA A 81 6.98 8.83 -46.32
N TYR A 82 7.45 10.04 -45.95
CA TYR A 82 7.70 11.12 -46.87
C TYR A 82 8.84 10.80 -47.84
N ILE A 83 9.97 10.30 -47.36
CA ILE A 83 11.10 9.87 -48.21
C ILE A 83 10.65 8.82 -49.22
N VAL A 84 9.94 7.77 -48.77
CA VAL A 84 9.44 6.71 -49.64
C VAL A 84 8.48 7.27 -50.71
N ALA A 85 7.60 8.20 -50.33
CA ALA A 85 6.67 8.83 -51.25
C ALA A 85 7.39 9.62 -52.36
N VAL A 86 8.41 10.39 -51.97
CA VAL A 86 9.21 11.18 -52.92
C VAL A 86 10.03 10.27 -53.87
N LEU A 87 10.62 9.20 -53.34
CA LEU A 87 11.33 8.19 -54.16
C LEU A 87 10.39 7.51 -55.15
N ALA A 88 9.21 7.11 -54.68
CA ALA A 88 8.17 6.51 -55.55
C ALA A 88 7.76 7.50 -56.67
N PHE A 89 7.55 8.77 -56.33
CA PHE A 89 7.26 9.79 -57.33
C PHE A 89 8.39 9.94 -58.36
N LEU A 90 9.64 10.01 -57.93
CA LEU A 90 10.78 10.14 -58.83
C LEU A 90 10.88 8.95 -59.79
N LEU A 91 10.62 7.73 -59.30
CA LEU A 91 10.58 6.53 -60.13
C LEU A 91 9.46 6.62 -61.19
N ILE A 92 8.25 7.00 -60.76
CA ILE A 92 7.09 7.17 -61.65
C ILE A 92 7.39 8.23 -62.72
N ASN A 93 7.91 9.38 -62.28
CA ASN A 93 8.26 10.47 -63.21
C ASN A 93 9.35 10.06 -64.19
N SER A 94 10.35 9.28 -63.78
CA SER A 94 11.42 8.77 -64.65
C SER A 94 10.90 7.80 -65.69
N VAL A 95 9.97 6.90 -65.33
CA VAL A 95 9.38 5.90 -66.24
C VAL A 95 8.42 6.54 -67.23
N LEU A 96 7.51 7.37 -66.71
CA LEU A 96 6.43 7.96 -67.49
C LEU A 96 6.84 9.27 -68.20
N LYS A 97 8.00 9.84 -67.88
CA LYS A 97 8.50 11.12 -68.42
C LYS A 97 7.46 12.24 -68.35
N LEU A 98 6.78 12.34 -67.20
CA LEU A 98 5.63 13.25 -67.03
C LEU A 98 5.99 14.72 -67.20
N ALA A 99 7.09 15.17 -66.56
CA ALA A 99 7.52 16.57 -66.57
C ALA A 99 8.98 16.70 -66.13
N VAL A 100 9.61 17.84 -66.48
CA VAL A 100 10.98 18.14 -66.09
C VAL A 100 11.02 18.76 -64.70
N PHE A 101 11.65 18.07 -63.75
CA PHE A 101 11.85 18.57 -62.39
C PHE A 101 13.31 18.98 -62.18
N PRO A 102 13.62 20.26 -62.25
CA PRO A 102 14.99 20.75 -62.09
C PRO A 102 15.56 20.37 -60.72
N ARG A 103 16.79 19.89 -60.66
CA ARG A 103 17.41 19.35 -59.42
C ARG A 103 17.34 20.30 -58.22
N THR A 104 17.57 21.62 -58.44
CA THR A 104 17.52 22.61 -57.35
C THR A 104 16.07 22.89 -56.91
N SER A 105 15.11 22.98 -57.87
CA SER A 105 13.68 23.10 -57.54
C SER A 105 13.19 21.88 -56.77
N PHE A 106 13.65 20.67 -57.14
CA PHE A 106 13.36 19.44 -56.38
C PHE A 106 13.88 19.51 -54.95
N ALA A 107 15.15 19.90 -54.74
CA ALA A 107 15.73 20.00 -53.39
C ALA A 107 14.95 20.99 -52.51
N ILE A 108 14.62 22.17 -53.06
CA ILE A 108 13.85 23.19 -52.35
C ILE A 108 12.45 22.65 -52.01
N SER A 109 11.76 22.02 -52.98
CA SER A 109 10.42 21.44 -52.77
C SER A 109 10.43 20.33 -51.74
N PHE A 110 11.46 19.47 -51.71
CA PHE A 110 11.62 18.40 -50.73
C PHE A 110 11.70 18.95 -49.30
N PHE A 111 12.61 19.89 -49.05
CA PHE A 111 12.76 20.45 -47.71
C PHE A 111 11.56 21.34 -47.32
N ALA A 112 10.99 22.08 -48.24
CA ALA A 112 9.79 22.88 -47.99
C ALA A 112 8.58 21.99 -47.64
N GLY A 113 8.37 20.89 -48.37
CA GLY A 113 7.29 19.94 -48.10
C GLY A 113 7.44 19.26 -46.73
N LEU A 114 8.66 18.81 -46.41
CA LEU A 114 8.96 18.22 -45.09
C LEU A 114 8.71 19.23 -43.96
N PHE A 115 9.14 20.49 -44.15
CA PHE A 115 8.97 21.53 -43.15
C PHE A 115 7.50 21.95 -42.98
N LEU A 116 6.76 22.15 -44.07
CA LEU A 116 5.36 22.58 -44.03
C LEU A 116 4.45 21.48 -43.41
N CYS A 117 4.54 20.23 -43.90
CA CYS A 117 3.72 19.15 -43.39
C CYS A 117 4.15 18.69 -41.98
N GLY A 118 5.47 18.63 -41.71
CA GLY A 118 5.99 18.29 -40.38
C GLY A 118 5.74 19.40 -39.37
N GLY A 119 5.94 20.68 -39.78
CA GLY A 119 5.70 21.86 -38.97
C GLY A 119 4.23 22.01 -38.54
N LEU A 120 3.28 21.73 -39.45
CA LEU A 120 1.85 21.71 -39.10
C LEU A 120 1.55 20.68 -38.00
N ARG A 121 2.10 19.47 -38.15
CA ARG A 121 1.93 18.39 -37.15
C ARG A 121 2.55 18.79 -35.80
N PHE A 122 3.72 19.38 -35.82
CA PHE A 122 4.37 19.89 -34.62
C PHE A 122 3.59 21.04 -33.96
N SER A 123 3.04 21.96 -34.77
CA SER A 123 2.22 23.07 -34.25
C SER A 123 0.96 22.58 -33.53
N TRP A 124 0.29 21.55 -34.02
CA TRP A 124 -0.87 20.97 -33.36
C TRP A 124 -0.52 20.37 -32.00
N ARG A 125 0.64 19.73 -31.89
CA ARG A 125 1.14 19.24 -30.59
C ARG A 125 1.44 20.39 -29.63
N MET A 126 2.09 21.45 -30.15
CA MET A 126 2.48 22.62 -29.36
C MET A 126 1.28 23.43 -28.87
N ALA A 127 0.27 23.61 -29.71
CA ALA A 127 -0.98 24.29 -29.34
C ALA A 127 -1.70 23.60 -28.16
N LYS A 128 -1.74 22.27 -28.14
CA LYS A 128 -2.33 21.53 -27.01
C LYS A 128 -1.49 21.70 -25.74
N SER A 129 -0.15 21.67 -25.86
CA SER A 129 0.75 21.87 -24.71
C SER A 129 0.56 23.24 -24.05
N ILE A 130 0.36 24.31 -24.87
CA ILE A 130 0.15 25.68 -24.37
C ILE A 130 -1.20 25.83 -23.67
N HIS A 131 -2.26 25.16 -24.14
CA HIS A 131 -3.59 25.22 -23.52
C HIS A 131 -3.63 24.53 -22.16
N VAL A 132 -2.87 23.43 -21.98
CA VAL A 132 -2.75 22.70 -20.71
C VAL A 132 -2.09 23.57 -19.62
N HIS A 133 -1.18 24.48 -19.99
CA HIS A 133 -0.49 25.37 -19.04
C HIS A 133 -1.34 26.58 -18.60
N LYS A 134 -2.45 26.87 -19.23
CA LYS A 134 -3.28 28.06 -18.98
C LYS A 134 -4.58 27.80 -18.21
N ASN A 135 -4.80 26.62 -17.66
CA ASN A 135 -6.00 26.38 -16.85
C ASN A 135 -5.78 26.89 -15.40
N PRO A 136 -6.36 28.03 -15.00
CA PRO A 136 -6.14 28.67 -13.69
C PRO A 136 -6.76 27.90 -12.52
N GLU A 137 -7.61 26.91 -12.79
CA GLU A 137 -8.29 26.11 -11.76
C GLU A 137 -7.42 24.96 -11.22
N ARG A 138 -6.27 24.68 -11.84
CA ARG A 138 -5.41 23.57 -11.39
C ARG A 138 -4.62 23.96 -10.14
N LEU A 139 -4.57 23.04 -9.17
CA LEU A 139 -3.89 23.23 -7.90
C LEU A 139 -2.36 23.21 -8.08
N ARG A 140 -1.71 24.32 -7.73
CA ARG A 140 -0.24 24.44 -7.76
C ARG A 140 0.39 23.40 -6.84
N THR A 141 1.22 22.54 -7.41
CA THR A 141 1.70 21.32 -6.76
C THR A 141 3.22 21.28 -6.75
N LEU A 142 3.81 21.05 -5.57
CA LEU A 142 5.24 20.84 -5.38
C LEU A 142 5.52 19.35 -5.18
N ILE A 143 6.60 18.83 -5.75
CA ILE A 143 6.98 17.43 -5.63
C ILE A 143 8.20 17.32 -4.69
N ALA A 144 8.05 16.68 -3.55
CA ALA A 144 9.14 16.34 -2.65
C ALA A 144 9.77 15.01 -3.10
N GLY A 145 11.00 15.10 -3.61
CA GLY A 145 11.74 14.01 -4.24
C GLY A 145 11.89 14.19 -5.75
N ALA A 146 13.10 14.55 -6.18
CA ALA A 146 13.51 14.75 -7.57
C ALA A 146 14.26 13.51 -8.11
N GLY A 147 13.84 12.31 -7.69
CA GLY A 147 14.30 11.03 -8.21
C GLY A 147 13.46 10.53 -9.39
N GLU A 148 13.65 9.28 -9.77
CA GLU A 148 12.94 8.65 -10.89
C GLU A 148 11.41 8.69 -10.71
N ALA A 149 10.92 8.35 -9.52
CA ALA A 149 9.49 8.38 -9.20
C ALA A 149 8.89 9.78 -9.33
N GLY A 150 9.58 10.80 -8.79
CA GLY A 150 9.17 12.20 -8.93
C GLY A 150 9.16 12.68 -10.38
N ALA A 151 10.17 12.31 -11.17
CA ALA A 151 10.25 12.65 -12.59
C ALA A 151 9.14 11.98 -13.42
N ILE A 152 8.73 10.75 -13.09
CA ILE A 152 7.58 10.08 -13.73
C ILE A 152 6.29 10.83 -13.40
N LEU A 153 6.05 11.12 -12.10
CA LEU A 153 4.87 11.88 -11.67
C LEU A 153 4.80 13.27 -12.31
N ALA A 154 5.91 13.99 -12.38
CA ALA A 154 5.95 15.30 -13.01
C ALA A 154 5.52 15.24 -14.49
N ARG A 155 6.02 14.26 -15.24
CA ARG A 155 5.64 14.04 -16.65
C ARG A 155 4.16 13.67 -16.79
N ASP A 156 3.64 12.85 -15.90
CA ASP A 156 2.24 12.44 -15.90
C ASP A 156 1.32 13.65 -15.61
N LEU A 157 1.65 14.44 -14.59
CA LEU A 157 0.94 15.67 -14.25
C LEU A 157 0.97 16.72 -15.38
N MET A 158 2.08 16.83 -16.12
CA MET A 158 2.19 17.76 -17.25
C MET A 158 1.35 17.35 -18.46
N ARG A 159 0.91 16.10 -18.57
CA ARG A 159 0.00 15.65 -19.64
C ARG A 159 -1.40 16.26 -19.54
N GLY A 160 -1.77 16.85 -18.40
CA GLY A 160 -2.95 17.71 -18.28
C GLY A 160 -4.25 17.03 -17.89
N GLU A 161 -4.25 15.74 -17.59
CA GLU A 161 -5.44 14.97 -17.21
C GLU A 161 -5.79 15.05 -15.70
N SER A 162 -4.97 15.77 -14.90
CA SER A 162 -5.11 15.92 -13.45
C SER A 162 -5.50 17.34 -13.04
N GLU A 163 -6.20 17.46 -11.91
CA GLU A 163 -6.46 18.73 -11.21
C GLU A 163 -5.17 19.41 -10.68
N LEU A 164 -4.04 18.67 -10.64
CA LEU A 164 -2.77 19.10 -10.08
C LEU A 164 -1.89 19.71 -11.16
N PHE A 165 -1.23 20.85 -10.86
CA PHE A 165 -0.26 21.52 -11.73
C PHE A 165 1.13 21.49 -11.09
N PRO A 166 2.11 20.76 -11.65
CA PRO A 166 3.45 20.67 -11.07
C PRO A 166 4.22 21.96 -11.29
N VAL A 167 4.70 22.58 -10.20
CA VAL A 167 5.46 23.83 -10.21
C VAL A 167 6.97 23.57 -10.17
N GLY A 168 7.41 22.53 -9.44
CA GLY A 168 8.80 22.17 -9.30
C GLY A 168 9.02 21.06 -8.26
N PHE A 169 10.30 20.90 -7.89
CA PHE A 169 10.74 19.88 -6.95
C PHE A 169 11.47 20.49 -5.76
N VAL A 170 11.53 19.71 -4.66
CA VAL A 170 12.51 19.82 -3.57
C VAL A 170 13.20 18.47 -3.38
N ASP A 171 14.51 18.49 -3.11
CA ASP A 171 15.31 17.27 -2.90
C ASP A 171 16.52 17.59 -2.05
N ASP A 172 16.89 16.72 -1.10
CA ASP A 172 18.03 16.92 -0.23
C ASP A 172 19.38 16.70 -0.91
N ASP A 173 19.40 16.16 -2.15
CA ASP A 173 20.62 16.03 -2.96
C ASP A 173 21.03 17.40 -3.52
N GLU A 174 22.07 18.00 -2.94
CA GLU A 174 22.58 19.32 -3.35
C GLU A 174 22.94 19.41 -4.82
N ARG A 175 23.36 18.29 -5.44
CA ARG A 175 23.72 18.25 -6.87
C ARG A 175 22.54 18.52 -7.80
N LYS A 176 21.31 18.36 -7.31
CA LYS A 176 20.08 18.61 -8.08
C LYS A 176 19.56 20.03 -7.89
N THR A 177 19.90 20.71 -6.81
CA THR A 177 19.40 22.06 -6.51
C THR A 177 19.72 23.03 -7.63
N GLY A 178 18.72 23.79 -8.08
CA GLY A 178 18.82 24.76 -9.18
C GLY A 178 18.75 24.15 -10.58
N ARG A 179 18.85 22.82 -10.72
CA ARG A 179 18.73 22.12 -12.01
C ARG A 179 17.26 21.91 -12.40
N GLN A 180 17.05 21.54 -13.66
CA GLN A 180 15.75 21.17 -14.20
C GLN A 180 15.65 19.65 -14.40
N ILE A 181 14.54 19.06 -13.96
CA ILE A 181 14.18 17.65 -14.16
C ILE A 181 12.80 17.63 -14.82
N SER A 182 12.69 16.97 -15.97
CA SER A 182 11.45 16.97 -16.77
C SER A 182 10.90 18.39 -17.06
N GLY A 183 11.77 19.38 -17.24
CA GLY A 183 11.38 20.78 -17.51
C GLY A 183 10.98 21.59 -16.26
N LEU A 184 10.99 21.01 -15.06
CA LEU A 184 10.65 21.67 -13.80
C LEU A 184 11.89 21.88 -12.94
N ARG A 185 11.96 23.03 -12.27
CA ARG A 185 13.11 23.42 -11.44
C ARG A 185 13.10 22.69 -10.08
N VAL A 186 14.27 22.28 -9.59
CA VAL A 186 14.51 21.90 -8.20
C VAL A 186 14.80 23.17 -7.41
N PHE A 187 13.88 23.56 -6.52
CA PHE A 187 13.94 24.85 -5.82
C PHE A 187 14.94 24.86 -4.67
N GLY A 188 15.16 23.73 -3.98
CA GLY A 188 16.01 23.62 -2.80
C GLY A 188 15.84 22.30 -2.08
N LYS A 189 16.27 22.29 -0.81
CA LYS A 189 16.17 21.14 0.09
C LYS A 189 14.78 21.01 0.72
N ILE A 190 14.52 19.85 1.35
CA ILE A 190 13.30 19.60 2.12
C ILE A 190 13.16 20.62 3.28
N SER A 191 14.27 21.02 3.92
CA SER A 191 14.28 22.06 4.95
C SER A 191 13.77 23.42 4.48
N ASP A 192 13.79 23.69 3.18
CA ASP A 192 13.32 24.96 2.61
C ASP A 192 11.81 24.92 2.23
N LEU A 193 11.12 23.82 2.49
CA LEU A 193 9.73 23.59 2.09
C LEU A 193 8.81 24.75 2.52
N GLU A 194 8.88 25.21 3.75
CA GLU A 194 8.03 26.30 4.23
C GLU A 194 8.17 27.57 3.38
N LYS A 195 9.41 28.00 3.12
CA LYS A 195 9.70 29.20 2.32
C LYS A 195 9.23 29.05 0.88
N ILE A 196 9.43 27.85 0.28
CA ILE A 196 9.08 27.56 -1.10
C ILE A 196 7.56 27.49 -1.24
N VAL A 197 6.86 26.82 -0.32
CA VAL A 197 5.39 26.72 -0.33
C VAL A 197 4.74 28.09 -0.29
N ARG A 198 5.21 28.99 0.58
CA ARG A 198 4.68 30.36 0.68
C ARG A 198 5.01 31.19 -0.56
N ARG A 199 6.26 31.14 -1.05
CA ARG A 199 6.72 31.94 -2.20
C ARG A 199 6.03 31.54 -3.49
N GLU A 200 5.84 30.26 -3.74
CA GLU A 200 5.28 29.72 -4.98
C GLU A 200 3.77 29.49 -4.90
N ASP A 201 3.11 29.90 -3.82
CA ASP A 201 1.66 29.69 -3.56
C ASP A 201 1.23 28.24 -3.80
N ILE A 202 1.95 27.29 -3.20
CA ILE A 202 1.68 25.86 -3.34
C ILE A 202 0.42 25.47 -2.56
N LYS A 203 -0.46 24.72 -3.21
CA LYS A 203 -1.70 24.20 -2.59
C LYS A 203 -1.62 22.71 -2.27
N VAL A 204 -0.75 21.97 -2.97
CA VAL A 204 -0.58 20.52 -2.78
C VAL A 204 0.90 20.20 -2.77
N VAL A 205 1.33 19.34 -1.86
CA VAL A 205 2.68 18.75 -1.85
C VAL A 205 2.57 17.24 -2.05
N LEU A 206 3.32 16.71 -3.01
CA LEU A 206 3.40 15.28 -3.30
C LEU A 206 4.70 14.73 -2.75
N ILE A 207 4.64 13.78 -1.83
CA ILE A 207 5.81 13.06 -1.34
C ILE A 207 6.09 11.90 -2.31
N ALA A 208 7.10 12.08 -3.17
CA ALA A 208 7.48 11.17 -4.24
C ALA A 208 8.81 10.45 -3.95
N ILE A 209 9.02 10.02 -2.71
CA ILE A 209 10.21 9.30 -2.27
C ILE A 209 9.80 7.93 -1.71
N PRO A 210 9.57 6.91 -2.57
CA PRO A 210 9.06 5.60 -2.13
C PRO A 210 9.98 4.85 -1.17
N SER A 211 11.28 5.15 -1.21
CA SER A 211 12.33 4.53 -0.39
C SER A 211 12.64 5.27 0.92
N VAL A 212 11.97 6.39 1.19
CA VAL A 212 12.26 7.19 2.38
C VAL A 212 11.67 6.54 3.63
N SER A 213 12.43 6.61 4.75
CA SER A 213 11.97 6.12 6.05
C SER A 213 10.73 6.88 6.55
N GLY A 214 9.93 6.23 7.39
CA GLY A 214 8.77 6.88 8.01
C GLY A 214 9.14 8.13 8.82
N GLY A 215 10.30 8.13 9.49
CA GLY A 215 10.81 9.30 10.22
C GLY A 215 11.02 10.51 9.30
N LYS A 216 11.59 10.32 8.11
CA LYS A 216 11.75 11.41 7.14
C LYS A 216 10.42 11.87 6.54
N ARG A 217 9.46 10.95 6.36
CA ARG A 217 8.09 11.33 5.95
C ARG A 217 7.42 12.18 7.01
N ARG A 218 7.60 11.83 8.29
CA ARG A 218 7.10 12.62 9.42
C ARG A 218 7.73 14.02 9.44
N GLU A 219 9.05 14.14 9.27
CA GLU A 219 9.75 15.42 9.18
C GLU A 219 9.16 16.33 8.09
N ILE A 220 8.97 15.78 6.88
CA ILE A 220 8.33 16.51 5.76
C ILE A 220 6.91 16.95 6.14
N TYR A 221 6.15 16.06 6.75
CA TYR A 221 4.78 16.35 7.16
C TYR A 221 4.71 17.42 8.25
N ASP A 222 5.60 17.35 9.27
CA ASP A 222 5.64 18.32 10.38
C ASP A 222 5.97 19.75 9.88
N ILE A 223 6.82 19.88 8.84
CA ILE A 223 7.06 21.16 8.18
C ILE A 223 5.82 21.69 7.44
N LEU A 224 5.04 20.79 6.83
CA LEU A 224 3.89 21.15 6.01
C LEU A 224 2.60 21.34 6.80
N ALA A 225 2.44 20.67 7.93
CA ALA A 225 1.22 20.68 8.74
C ALA A 225 0.73 22.09 9.11
N PRO A 226 1.60 23.07 9.50
CA PRO A 226 1.17 24.42 9.83
C PRO A 226 0.83 25.29 8.59
N LEU A 227 1.07 24.82 7.35
CA LEU A 227 0.97 25.61 6.14
C LEU A 227 -0.37 25.51 5.40
N ASN A 228 -1.31 24.74 5.95
CA ASN A 228 -2.63 24.50 5.34
C ASN A 228 -2.56 24.05 3.86
N VAL A 229 -1.61 23.16 3.52
CA VAL A 229 -1.45 22.55 2.19
C VAL A 229 -1.91 21.10 2.22
N LYS A 230 -2.51 20.63 1.13
CA LYS A 230 -2.87 19.22 1.00
C LYS A 230 -1.62 18.38 0.74
N VAL A 231 -1.40 17.36 1.54
CA VAL A 231 -0.25 16.44 1.36
C VAL A 231 -0.77 15.12 0.81
N ARG A 232 -0.19 14.68 -0.32
CA ARG A 232 -0.43 13.35 -0.90
C ARG A 232 0.90 12.59 -0.97
N ILE A 233 0.83 11.28 -0.86
CA ILE A 233 2.01 10.42 -0.89
C ILE A 233 1.91 9.42 -2.04
N LEU A 234 3.06 9.15 -2.66
CA LEU A 234 3.21 8.00 -3.53
C LEU A 234 3.41 6.76 -2.64
N PRO A 235 2.56 5.74 -2.75
CA PRO A 235 2.74 4.47 -2.06
C PRO A 235 4.12 3.86 -2.32
N SER A 236 4.59 2.99 -1.43
CA SER A 236 5.85 2.27 -1.64
C SER A 236 5.77 1.42 -2.92
N LEU A 237 6.93 1.15 -3.55
CA LEU A 237 6.99 0.32 -4.77
C LEU A 237 6.34 -1.06 -4.60
N LYS A 238 6.26 -1.56 -3.36
CA LYS A 238 5.59 -2.82 -3.02
C LYS A 238 4.06 -2.74 -3.00
N GLU A 239 3.51 -1.59 -2.62
CA GLU A 239 2.06 -1.33 -2.63
C GLU A 239 1.53 -1.07 -4.04
N LEU A 240 2.43 -0.77 -4.99
CA LEU A 240 2.09 -0.53 -6.38
C LEU A 240 1.88 -1.88 -7.09
N ALA A 241 0.63 -2.32 -7.21
CA ALA A 241 0.28 -3.48 -8.02
C ALA A 241 0.78 -3.30 -9.46
N GLY A 242 1.85 -4.05 -9.84
CA GLY A 242 2.46 -3.97 -11.16
C GLY A 242 3.56 -2.90 -11.34
N GLY A 243 4.05 -2.25 -10.27
CA GLY A 243 5.24 -1.38 -10.29
C GLY A 243 5.12 -0.07 -11.09
N LYS A 244 3.93 0.29 -11.58
CA LYS A 244 3.72 1.52 -12.37
C LYS A 244 3.43 2.71 -11.47
N VAL A 245 4.31 3.71 -11.52
CA VAL A 245 4.10 5.02 -10.90
C VAL A 245 3.17 5.85 -11.78
N SER A 246 2.05 6.34 -11.22
CA SER A 246 1.13 7.26 -11.91
C SER A 246 0.43 8.17 -10.90
N VAL A 247 -0.19 9.25 -11.38
CA VAL A 247 -0.98 10.17 -10.54
C VAL A 247 -2.19 9.48 -9.91
N SER A 248 -2.76 8.46 -10.56
CA SER A 248 -3.93 7.72 -10.08
C SER A 248 -3.67 6.91 -8.80
N VAL A 249 -2.42 6.61 -8.47
CA VAL A 249 -2.04 5.87 -7.25
C VAL A 249 -1.70 6.78 -6.06
N LEU A 250 -1.71 8.11 -6.26
CA LEU A 250 -1.51 9.05 -5.18
C LEU A 250 -2.67 8.97 -4.17
N ARG A 251 -2.32 8.83 -2.90
CA ARG A 251 -3.30 8.81 -1.81
C ARG A 251 -2.97 9.85 -0.74
N GLN A 252 -3.94 10.15 0.10
CA GLN A 252 -3.69 10.95 1.31
C GLN A 252 -2.70 10.23 2.22
N VAL A 253 -1.91 11.01 2.96
CA VAL A 253 -1.01 10.48 3.99
C VAL A 253 -1.84 9.85 5.10
N LYS A 254 -1.52 8.63 5.47
CA LYS A 254 -2.12 7.93 6.60
C LYS A 254 -1.19 7.98 7.81
N LEU A 255 -1.75 7.76 8.98
CA LEU A 255 -0.97 7.72 10.22
C LEU A 255 0.16 6.68 10.18
N GLU A 256 -0.07 5.54 9.55
CA GLU A 256 0.91 4.47 9.38
C GLU A 256 2.17 4.94 8.61
N ASP A 257 2.00 5.86 7.67
CA ASP A 257 3.11 6.42 6.88
C ASP A 257 4.08 7.27 7.73
N LEU A 258 3.59 7.81 8.85
CA LEU A 258 4.30 8.78 9.69
C LEU A 258 4.87 8.16 10.97
N LEU A 259 4.46 6.97 11.36
CA LEU A 259 4.92 6.31 12.59
C LEU A 259 6.31 5.69 12.49
N GLY A 260 7.03 5.95 11.40
CA GLY A 260 8.47 5.73 11.31
C GLY A 260 8.92 4.28 11.16
N ARG A 261 8.00 3.32 11.06
CA ARG A 261 8.34 1.91 10.97
C ARG A 261 8.57 1.48 9.53
N GLU A 262 9.77 0.99 9.24
CA GLU A 262 10.04 0.29 7.98
C GLU A 262 9.43 -1.11 8.04
N PRO A 263 8.60 -1.50 7.04
CA PRO A 263 8.16 -2.87 6.92
C PRO A 263 9.37 -3.79 6.82
N VAL A 264 9.49 -4.73 7.72
CA VAL A 264 10.63 -5.67 7.71
C VAL A 264 10.57 -6.51 6.44
N ARG A 265 11.62 -6.40 5.64
CA ARG A 265 11.82 -7.30 4.49
C ARG A 265 12.39 -8.61 5.01
N ILE A 266 11.55 -9.60 5.14
CA ILE A 266 11.99 -10.95 5.44
C ILE A 266 11.83 -11.76 4.18
N SER A 267 12.84 -12.57 3.84
CA SER A 267 12.69 -13.61 2.84
C SER A 267 11.73 -14.67 3.41
N LEU A 268 10.44 -14.50 3.13
CA LEU A 268 9.38 -15.39 3.58
C LEU A 268 9.58 -16.85 3.13
N GLU A 269 10.26 -17.05 2.01
CA GLU A 269 10.32 -18.33 1.31
C GLU A 269 10.96 -19.48 2.10
N ALA A 270 12.02 -19.23 2.87
CA ALA A 270 12.67 -20.29 3.64
C ALA A 270 11.93 -20.62 4.96
N SER A 271 11.22 -19.67 5.54
CA SER A 271 10.62 -19.81 6.87
C SER A 271 9.18 -20.34 6.85
N MET A 272 8.50 -20.42 5.70
CA MET A 272 7.09 -20.79 5.61
C MET A 272 6.82 -22.21 5.09
N ASN A 273 7.85 -23.01 4.86
CA ASN A 273 7.70 -24.40 4.39
C ASN A 273 6.83 -25.29 5.31
N TYR A 274 6.68 -24.92 6.60
CA TYR A 274 5.86 -25.70 7.51
C TYR A 274 4.35 -25.53 7.30
N VAL A 275 3.92 -24.53 6.51
CA VAL A 275 2.52 -24.27 6.15
C VAL A 275 2.19 -24.86 4.78
N LYS A 276 3.19 -24.93 3.88
CA LYS A 276 3.01 -25.41 2.51
C LYS A 276 2.44 -26.83 2.49
N GLU A 277 1.42 -27.03 1.67
CA GLU A 277 0.70 -28.31 1.52
C GLU A 277 0.10 -28.88 2.82
N LYS A 278 -0.05 -28.04 3.87
CA LYS A 278 -0.64 -28.46 5.14
C LYS A 278 -2.12 -28.04 5.23
N ARG A 279 -2.88 -28.79 6.03
CA ARG A 279 -4.21 -28.39 6.48
C ARG A 279 -4.06 -27.42 7.65
N VAL A 280 -4.51 -26.21 7.46
CA VAL A 280 -4.35 -25.12 8.43
C VAL A 280 -5.70 -24.74 9.02
N ILE A 281 -5.78 -24.54 10.33
CA ILE A 281 -6.93 -23.91 10.97
C ILE A 281 -6.52 -22.57 11.60
N VAL A 282 -7.33 -21.55 11.37
CA VAL A 282 -7.18 -20.24 12.00
C VAL A 282 -8.42 -19.97 12.83
N THR A 283 -8.26 -19.91 14.16
CA THR A 283 -9.36 -19.52 15.05
C THR A 283 -9.38 -18.01 15.23
N GLY A 284 -10.57 -17.44 15.46
CA GLY A 284 -10.72 -15.97 15.43
C GLY A 284 -10.44 -15.37 14.06
N ALA A 285 -10.62 -16.16 12.99
CA ALA A 285 -10.29 -15.81 11.61
C ALA A 285 -10.99 -14.53 11.10
N GLY A 286 -12.18 -14.21 11.61
CA GLY A 286 -12.90 -12.98 11.28
C GLY A 286 -12.35 -11.72 11.95
N GLY A 287 -11.40 -11.84 12.90
CA GLY A 287 -10.73 -10.74 13.57
C GLY A 287 -9.66 -10.07 12.70
N SER A 288 -9.13 -8.92 13.15
CA SER A 288 -8.10 -8.16 12.38
C SER A 288 -6.81 -8.97 12.19
N ILE A 289 -6.33 -9.66 13.24
CA ILE A 289 -5.13 -10.50 13.17
C ILE A 289 -5.44 -11.81 12.44
N GLY A 290 -6.53 -12.49 12.79
CA GLY A 290 -6.89 -13.77 12.20
C GLY A 290 -7.12 -13.69 10.70
N SER A 291 -7.79 -12.64 10.21
CA SER A 291 -8.03 -12.45 8.77
C SER A 291 -6.72 -12.19 7.99
N GLU A 292 -5.77 -11.50 8.60
CA GLU A 292 -4.47 -11.28 7.98
C GLU A 292 -3.61 -12.56 8.01
N ILE A 293 -3.67 -13.36 9.10
CA ILE A 293 -3.03 -14.69 9.13
C ILE A 293 -3.57 -15.55 7.97
N VAL A 294 -4.89 -15.58 7.77
CA VAL A 294 -5.50 -16.33 6.65
C VAL A 294 -4.91 -15.88 5.31
N ARG A 295 -4.83 -14.55 5.05
CA ARG A 295 -4.27 -14.04 3.78
C ARG A 295 -2.80 -14.44 3.59
N GLN A 296 -1.97 -14.26 4.62
CA GLN A 296 -0.54 -14.60 4.50
C GLN A 296 -0.30 -16.11 4.41
N VAL A 297 -1.10 -16.92 5.11
CA VAL A 297 -1.06 -18.40 5.00
C VAL A 297 -1.43 -18.83 3.59
N LEU A 298 -2.47 -18.26 2.99
CA LEU A 298 -2.91 -18.60 1.62
C LEU A 298 -1.84 -18.29 0.55
N HIS A 299 -1.00 -17.28 0.76
CA HIS A 299 0.13 -17.00 -0.14
C HIS A 299 1.22 -18.11 -0.13
N ASN A 300 1.19 -19.00 0.87
CA ASN A 300 2.16 -20.08 1.04
C ASN A 300 1.62 -21.47 0.66
N GLU A 301 0.61 -21.50 -0.18
CA GLU A 301 0.08 -22.71 -0.83
C GLU A 301 -0.25 -23.84 0.17
N PRO A 302 -1.06 -23.63 1.24
CA PRO A 302 -1.57 -24.71 2.06
C PRO A 302 -2.49 -25.62 1.23
N SER A 303 -2.70 -26.86 1.68
CA SER A 303 -3.66 -27.76 1.02
C SER A 303 -5.11 -27.31 1.21
N GLU A 304 -5.43 -26.80 2.38
CA GLU A 304 -6.73 -26.19 2.73
C GLU A 304 -6.59 -25.27 3.94
N VAL A 305 -7.51 -24.32 4.12
CA VAL A 305 -7.59 -23.45 5.28
C VAL A 305 -8.99 -23.50 5.89
N VAL A 306 -9.09 -23.84 7.17
CA VAL A 306 -10.33 -23.73 7.96
C VAL A 306 -10.34 -22.38 8.66
N VAL A 307 -11.35 -21.54 8.37
CA VAL A 307 -11.54 -20.22 8.99
C VAL A 307 -12.64 -20.29 10.03
N LEU A 308 -12.24 -20.37 11.32
CA LEU A 308 -13.13 -20.57 12.45
C LEU A 308 -13.35 -19.29 13.24
N GLY A 309 -14.60 -18.98 13.54
CA GLY A 309 -14.97 -17.86 14.41
C GLY A 309 -16.43 -17.95 14.86
N HIS A 310 -16.75 -17.35 16.01
CA HIS A 310 -18.12 -17.36 16.53
C HIS A 310 -19.03 -16.32 15.85
N GLY A 311 -18.45 -15.27 15.28
CA GLY A 311 -19.21 -14.18 14.63
C GLY A 311 -19.46 -14.47 13.15
N GLU A 312 -20.70 -14.84 12.78
CA GLU A 312 -21.11 -15.12 11.41
C GLU A 312 -20.72 -13.99 10.45
N GLN A 313 -21.11 -12.75 10.75
CA GLN A 313 -20.84 -11.60 9.89
C GLN A 313 -19.35 -11.40 9.60
N SER A 314 -18.50 -11.62 10.59
CA SER A 314 -17.06 -11.42 10.43
C SER A 314 -16.42 -12.48 9.53
N ILE A 315 -16.90 -13.71 9.60
CA ILE A 315 -16.50 -14.82 8.72
C ILE A 315 -17.04 -14.59 7.30
N TYR A 316 -18.31 -14.18 7.16
CA TYR A 316 -18.90 -13.85 5.87
C TYR A 316 -18.08 -12.76 5.13
N LEU A 317 -17.76 -11.67 5.81
CA LEU A 317 -16.96 -10.57 5.22
C LEU A 317 -15.55 -11.02 4.82
N LEU A 318 -14.93 -11.93 5.59
CA LEU A 318 -13.65 -12.53 5.23
C LEU A 318 -13.79 -13.35 3.95
N MET A 319 -14.78 -14.23 3.86
CA MET A 319 -15.02 -15.07 2.68
C MET A 319 -15.30 -14.23 1.43
N GLU A 320 -16.10 -13.17 1.55
CA GLU A 320 -16.35 -12.20 0.48
C GLU A 320 -15.06 -11.53 -0.03
N SER A 321 -14.16 -11.14 0.90
CA SER A 321 -12.87 -10.56 0.56
C SER A 321 -11.98 -11.56 -0.20
N LEU A 322 -11.86 -12.78 0.29
CA LEU A 322 -11.06 -13.83 -0.33
C LEU A 322 -11.57 -14.21 -1.73
N ASN A 323 -12.89 -14.24 -1.92
CA ASN A 323 -13.52 -14.48 -3.22
C ASN A 323 -13.17 -13.37 -4.23
N ARG A 324 -13.19 -12.09 -3.79
CA ARG A 324 -12.79 -10.95 -4.64
C ARG A 324 -11.30 -10.97 -4.99
N GLU A 325 -10.47 -11.48 -4.11
CA GLU A 325 -9.03 -11.66 -4.31
C GLU A 325 -8.72 -12.86 -5.25
N GLY A 326 -9.73 -13.66 -5.61
CA GLY A 326 -9.59 -14.78 -6.55
C GLY A 326 -8.82 -15.97 -5.98
N VAL A 327 -8.89 -16.21 -4.66
CA VAL A 327 -8.24 -17.33 -3.99
C VAL A 327 -8.74 -18.66 -4.53
N LYS A 328 -7.80 -19.53 -4.96
CA LYS A 328 -8.11 -20.86 -5.55
C LYS A 328 -7.99 -22.02 -4.56
N ILE A 329 -7.28 -21.80 -3.45
CA ILE A 329 -7.08 -22.80 -2.40
C ILE A 329 -8.41 -23.03 -1.68
N PRO A 330 -8.78 -24.26 -1.33
CA PRO A 330 -9.98 -24.55 -0.56
C PRO A 330 -9.98 -23.83 0.80
N VAL A 331 -11.00 -23.00 1.05
CA VAL A 331 -11.20 -22.30 2.33
C VAL A 331 -12.56 -22.72 2.90
N HIS A 332 -12.55 -23.31 4.10
CA HIS A 332 -13.73 -23.83 4.76
C HIS A 332 -14.19 -22.90 5.89
N PRO A 333 -15.30 -22.16 5.73
CA PRO A 333 -15.84 -21.35 6.83
C PRO A 333 -16.51 -22.23 7.88
N VAL A 334 -16.22 -21.95 9.15
CA VAL A 334 -16.81 -22.63 10.31
C VAL A 334 -17.25 -21.61 11.35
N ILE A 335 -18.52 -21.64 11.72
CA ILE A 335 -19.08 -20.84 12.79
C ILE A 335 -19.15 -21.69 14.04
N ALA A 336 -18.25 -21.43 15.00
CA ALA A 336 -18.18 -22.13 16.26
C ALA A 336 -17.52 -21.29 17.35
N ASP A 337 -17.87 -21.57 18.61
CA ASP A 337 -17.20 -21.01 19.78
C ASP A 337 -16.03 -21.93 20.18
N VAL A 338 -14.85 -21.35 20.38
CA VAL A 338 -13.66 -22.11 20.80
C VAL A 338 -13.79 -22.76 22.18
N ALA A 339 -14.70 -22.25 23.00
CA ALA A 339 -15.00 -22.83 24.31
C ALA A 339 -15.99 -24.03 24.27
N ASP A 340 -16.60 -24.30 23.10
CA ASP A 340 -17.45 -25.48 22.90
C ASP A 340 -16.57 -26.68 22.53
N GLU A 341 -16.27 -27.50 23.56
CA GLU A 341 -15.36 -28.65 23.41
C GLU A 341 -15.89 -29.68 22.40
N THR A 342 -17.20 -29.92 22.38
CA THR A 342 -17.81 -30.90 21.49
C THR A 342 -17.72 -30.44 20.04
N ALA A 343 -18.12 -29.20 19.76
CA ALA A 343 -18.03 -28.62 18.42
C ALA A 343 -16.58 -28.59 17.90
N ILE A 344 -15.61 -28.22 18.74
CA ILE A 344 -14.20 -28.21 18.37
C ILE A 344 -13.66 -29.61 18.09
N GLN A 345 -14.02 -30.63 18.90
CA GLN A 345 -13.63 -32.01 18.64
C GLN A 345 -14.16 -32.52 17.30
N ASP A 346 -15.40 -32.21 16.94
CA ASP A 346 -16.01 -32.59 15.66
C ASP A 346 -15.26 -31.92 14.48
N ILE A 347 -14.92 -30.62 14.62
CA ILE A 347 -14.18 -29.89 13.61
C ILE A 347 -12.78 -30.50 13.41
N PHE A 348 -12.06 -30.78 14.49
CA PHE A 348 -10.72 -31.39 14.41
C PHE A 348 -10.76 -32.82 13.86
N SER A 349 -11.77 -33.63 14.24
CA SER A 349 -11.99 -34.95 13.68
C SER A 349 -12.19 -34.91 12.14
N LYS A 350 -13.00 -33.96 11.69
CA LYS A 350 -13.32 -33.77 10.27
C LYS A 350 -12.15 -33.26 9.44
N HIS A 351 -11.51 -32.17 9.88
CA HIS A 351 -10.49 -31.47 9.11
C HIS A 351 -9.06 -31.91 9.40
N LYS A 352 -8.81 -32.52 10.56
CA LYS A 352 -7.48 -33.01 11.01
C LYS A 352 -6.37 -32.00 10.73
N PRO A 353 -6.45 -30.78 11.30
CA PRO A 353 -5.49 -29.73 11.00
C PRO A 353 -4.09 -30.11 11.47
N GLN A 354 -3.08 -29.75 10.66
CA GLN A 354 -1.67 -29.99 10.96
C GLN A 354 -1.00 -28.76 11.57
N VAL A 355 -1.49 -27.57 11.19
CA VAL A 355 -0.99 -26.29 11.73
C VAL A 355 -2.18 -25.47 12.23
N ILE A 356 -2.04 -24.93 13.43
CA ILE A 356 -3.08 -24.16 14.10
C ILE A 356 -2.55 -22.76 14.42
N PHE A 357 -3.29 -21.75 14.01
CA PHE A 357 -3.10 -20.37 14.46
C PHE A 357 -4.28 -19.98 15.34
N HIS A 358 -4.01 -19.79 16.64
CA HIS A 358 -5.05 -19.48 17.61
C HIS A 358 -5.08 -17.97 17.92
N ALA A 359 -5.98 -17.25 17.22
CA ALA A 359 -6.17 -15.81 17.40
C ALA A 359 -7.54 -15.44 17.99
N ALA A 360 -8.33 -16.44 18.41
CA ALA A 360 -9.60 -16.23 19.11
C ALA A 360 -9.35 -15.81 20.57
N ALA A 361 -9.79 -14.60 20.92
CA ALA A 361 -9.73 -14.09 22.29
C ALA A 361 -10.59 -12.83 22.44
N HIS A 362 -11.08 -12.57 23.65
CA HIS A 362 -11.54 -11.25 24.06
C HIS A 362 -10.35 -10.36 24.41
N LYS A 363 -10.28 -9.14 23.81
CA LYS A 363 -9.11 -8.24 23.92
C LYS A 363 -9.38 -6.89 24.58
N HIS A 364 -10.65 -6.53 24.76
CA HIS A 364 -11.02 -5.20 25.29
C HIS A 364 -10.94 -5.19 26.81
N VAL A 365 -9.87 -4.58 27.36
CA VAL A 365 -9.63 -4.49 28.79
C VAL A 365 -10.86 -3.98 29.53
N PRO A 366 -11.46 -2.81 29.22
CA PRO A 366 -12.58 -2.30 30.03
C PRO A 366 -13.81 -3.21 30.07
N LEU A 367 -14.07 -3.98 28.99
CA LEU A 367 -15.21 -4.90 28.98
C LEU A 367 -14.95 -6.15 29.81
N MET A 368 -13.72 -6.62 29.83
CA MET A 368 -13.35 -7.83 30.57
C MET A 368 -13.29 -7.57 32.09
N GLU A 369 -13.04 -6.34 32.51
CA GLU A 369 -13.18 -5.94 33.93
C GLU A 369 -14.61 -6.15 34.44
N PHE A 370 -15.63 -5.96 33.60
CA PHE A 370 -17.04 -6.23 33.93
C PHE A 370 -17.45 -7.71 33.73
N CYS A 371 -16.66 -8.49 32.99
CA CYS A 371 -17.04 -9.83 32.59
C CYS A 371 -15.90 -10.88 32.82
N PRO A 372 -15.39 -11.05 34.06
CA PRO A 372 -14.24 -11.92 34.34
C PRO A 372 -14.47 -13.36 33.89
N ARG A 373 -15.65 -13.92 34.22
CA ARG A 373 -16.03 -15.28 33.82
C ARG A 373 -15.97 -15.48 32.30
N GLU A 374 -16.49 -14.52 31.55
CA GLU A 374 -16.49 -14.61 30.07
C GLU A 374 -15.08 -14.48 29.49
N ALA A 375 -14.23 -13.63 30.09
CA ALA A 375 -12.83 -13.57 29.77
C ALA A 375 -12.13 -14.92 29.93
N MET A 376 -12.32 -15.59 31.10
CA MET A 376 -11.78 -16.91 31.38
C MET A 376 -12.40 -17.99 30.47
N ARG A 377 -13.69 -17.91 30.18
CA ARG A 377 -14.37 -18.86 29.30
C ARG A 377 -13.76 -18.88 27.90
N VAL A 378 -13.57 -17.71 27.29
CA VAL A 378 -13.08 -17.61 25.91
C VAL A 378 -11.56 -17.73 25.87
N ASN A 379 -10.84 -16.96 26.71
CA ASN A 379 -9.38 -16.87 26.60
C ASN A 379 -8.68 -18.11 27.20
N ASP A 380 -9.22 -18.69 28.28
CA ASP A 380 -8.58 -19.81 28.99
C ASP A 380 -9.20 -21.17 28.60
N LEU A 381 -10.51 -21.37 28.80
CA LEU A 381 -11.17 -22.62 28.41
C LEU A 381 -11.08 -22.83 26.90
N GLY A 382 -11.31 -21.75 26.08
CA GLY A 382 -11.17 -21.83 24.63
C GLY A 382 -9.76 -22.22 24.20
N THR A 383 -8.71 -21.63 24.80
CA THR A 383 -7.32 -22.03 24.54
C THR A 383 -7.05 -23.46 24.94
N ARG A 384 -7.51 -23.90 26.14
CA ARG A 384 -7.41 -25.29 26.62
C ARG A 384 -8.03 -26.24 25.60
N THR A 385 -9.24 -25.95 25.15
CA THR A 385 -9.99 -26.80 24.21
C THR A 385 -9.22 -26.97 22.89
N ILE A 386 -8.77 -25.87 22.29
CA ILE A 386 -8.01 -25.92 21.05
C ILE A 386 -6.67 -26.64 21.24
N ALA A 387 -5.93 -26.37 22.32
CA ALA A 387 -4.63 -26.99 22.58
C ALA A 387 -4.77 -28.52 22.83
N ARG A 388 -5.76 -28.97 23.60
CA ARG A 388 -6.04 -30.38 23.77
C ARG A 388 -6.43 -31.09 22.49
N CYS A 389 -7.28 -30.47 21.67
CA CYS A 389 -7.60 -31.02 20.36
C CYS A 389 -6.38 -31.08 19.47
N ALA A 390 -5.51 -30.08 19.49
CA ALA A 390 -4.25 -30.09 18.74
C ALA A 390 -3.41 -31.33 19.08
N GLY A 391 -3.21 -31.63 20.39
CA GLY A 391 -2.48 -32.82 20.84
C GLY A 391 -3.19 -34.13 20.51
N ARG A 392 -4.48 -34.24 20.82
CA ARG A 392 -5.27 -35.47 20.59
C ARG A 392 -5.35 -35.86 19.10
N PHE A 393 -5.37 -34.89 18.21
CA PHE A 393 -5.42 -35.11 16.76
C PHE A 393 -4.06 -35.03 16.07
N ASN A 394 -2.95 -35.04 16.83
CA ASN A 394 -1.58 -35.05 16.37
C ASN A 394 -1.25 -33.88 15.38
N ALA A 395 -1.69 -32.69 15.74
CA ALA A 395 -1.26 -31.50 15.01
C ALA A 395 0.25 -31.30 15.16
N GLN A 396 0.90 -30.83 14.12
CA GLN A 396 2.35 -30.61 14.12
C GLN A 396 2.74 -29.38 14.95
N ARG A 397 1.92 -28.30 14.84
CA ARG A 397 2.21 -27.01 15.48
C ARG A 397 0.94 -26.26 15.86
N MET A 398 1.01 -25.55 16.99
CA MET A 398 0.03 -24.57 17.41
C MET A 398 0.73 -23.27 17.80
N VAL A 399 0.37 -22.17 17.14
CA VAL A 399 0.86 -20.81 17.43
C VAL A 399 -0.29 -20.00 18.01
N MET A 400 -0.17 -19.60 19.28
CA MET A 400 -1.17 -18.76 19.94
C MET A 400 -0.74 -17.29 19.92
N ILE A 401 -1.67 -16.41 19.59
CA ILE A 401 -1.49 -14.97 19.71
C ILE A 401 -1.62 -14.56 21.18
N SER A 402 -0.57 -13.94 21.73
CA SER A 402 -0.56 -13.33 23.05
C SER A 402 -0.36 -11.82 22.98
N THR A 403 -0.09 -11.16 24.11
CA THR A 403 -0.05 -9.70 24.22
C THR A 403 0.98 -9.26 25.26
N ASP A 404 1.49 -8.01 25.13
CA ASP A 404 2.28 -7.29 26.13
C ASP A 404 1.57 -7.21 27.50
N LYS A 405 0.24 -7.16 27.51
CA LYS A 405 -0.57 -7.08 28.73
C LYS A 405 -0.57 -8.36 29.59
N ALA A 406 -0.02 -9.44 29.08
CA ALA A 406 0.23 -10.67 29.83
C ALA A 406 1.50 -10.58 30.71
N VAL A 407 2.31 -9.54 30.57
CA VAL A 407 3.47 -9.25 31.42
C VAL A 407 3.00 -8.48 32.66
N ASN A 408 3.30 -8.99 33.87
CA ASN A 408 2.87 -8.35 35.14
C ASN A 408 1.42 -7.83 35.03
N PRO A 409 0.44 -8.70 34.76
CA PRO A 409 -0.90 -8.25 34.35
C PRO A 409 -1.56 -7.43 35.47
N SER A 410 -2.11 -6.26 35.08
CA SER A 410 -2.93 -5.39 35.94
C SER A 410 -4.42 -5.47 35.60
N SER A 411 -4.77 -6.18 34.52
CA SER A 411 -6.14 -6.35 34.05
C SER A 411 -6.55 -7.81 33.97
N ILE A 412 -7.86 -8.07 34.10
CA ILE A 412 -8.45 -9.40 33.93
C ILE A 412 -8.10 -9.97 32.55
N MET A 413 -8.21 -9.15 31.49
CA MET A 413 -7.84 -9.57 30.14
C MET A 413 -6.36 -9.99 30.06
N GLY A 414 -5.45 -9.22 30.63
CA GLY A 414 -4.02 -9.55 30.67
C GLY A 414 -3.75 -10.83 31.46
N ALA A 415 -4.40 -11.00 32.63
CA ALA A 415 -4.28 -12.17 33.46
C ALA A 415 -4.80 -13.45 32.75
N THR A 416 -5.93 -13.37 32.05
CA THR A 416 -6.42 -14.51 31.25
C THR A 416 -5.45 -14.86 30.12
N LYS A 417 -4.86 -13.90 29.43
CA LYS A 417 -3.84 -14.19 28.41
C LYS A 417 -2.59 -14.84 29.00
N ARG A 418 -2.18 -14.42 30.21
CA ARG A 418 -1.08 -15.09 30.94
C ARG A 418 -1.44 -16.50 31.33
N LEU A 419 -2.67 -16.75 31.81
CA LEU A 419 -3.15 -18.11 32.12
C LEU A 419 -3.19 -18.99 30.87
N ALA A 420 -3.61 -18.43 29.72
CA ALA A 420 -3.58 -19.14 28.44
C ALA A 420 -2.15 -19.56 28.04
N GLU A 421 -1.12 -18.74 28.29
CA GLU A 421 0.28 -19.13 28.11
C GLU A 421 0.68 -20.31 29.01
N LYS A 422 0.31 -20.28 30.28
CA LYS A 422 0.54 -21.40 31.23
C LYS A 422 -0.17 -22.68 30.78
N ILE A 423 -1.39 -22.57 30.23
CA ILE A 423 -2.11 -23.70 29.65
C ILE A 423 -1.32 -24.31 28.49
N LEU A 424 -0.75 -23.50 27.58
CA LEU A 424 0.06 -24.04 26.50
C LEU A 424 1.32 -24.75 26.99
N GLU A 425 2.01 -24.22 27.99
CA GLU A 425 3.16 -24.87 28.61
C GLU A 425 2.81 -26.25 29.16
N ARG A 426 1.67 -26.36 29.82
CA ARG A 426 1.15 -27.64 30.33
C ARG A 426 0.83 -28.61 29.18
N GLU A 427 0.12 -28.15 28.15
CA GLU A 427 -0.26 -29.02 27.04
C GLU A 427 0.98 -29.42 26.20
N GLN A 428 2.07 -28.63 26.17
CA GLN A 428 3.35 -29.07 25.63
C GLN A 428 3.94 -30.26 26.36
N ARG A 429 3.80 -30.31 27.71
CA ARG A 429 4.23 -31.48 28.50
C ARG A 429 3.35 -32.70 28.25
N ASN A 430 2.03 -32.49 28.14
CA ASN A 430 1.05 -33.57 27.91
C ASN A 430 1.14 -34.17 26.49
N TYR A 431 1.51 -33.34 25.49
CA TYR A 431 1.56 -33.74 24.08
C TYR A 431 2.88 -33.29 23.44
N PRO A 432 4.01 -33.95 23.76
CA PRO A 432 5.35 -33.50 23.35
C PRO A 432 5.57 -33.51 21.82
N GLU A 433 4.80 -34.29 21.08
CA GLU A 433 4.90 -34.38 19.61
C GLU A 433 4.28 -33.15 18.90
N THR A 434 3.34 -32.46 19.55
CA THR A 434 2.77 -31.22 19.07
C THR A 434 3.58 -30.03 19.59
N LYS A 435 4.07 -29.16 18.72
CA LYS A 435 4.86 -27.98 19.11
C LYS A 435 3.93 -26.82 19.43
N TYR A 436 3.81 -26.49 20.71
CA TYR A 436 3.03 -25.33 21.17
C TYR A 436 3.92 -24.13 21.38
N MET A 437 3.50 -22.96 20.93
CA MET A 437 4.20 -21.72 21.15
C MET A 437 3.23 -20.54 21.25
N ALA A 438 3.60 -19.54 22.02
CA ALA A 438 2.86 -18.30 22.13
C ALA A 438 3.72 -17.13 21.60
N VAL A 439 3.07 -16.11 21.03
CA VAL A 439 3.76 -14.92 20.50
C VAL A 439 3.14 -13.67 21.12
N ARG A 440 3.93 -12.95 21.91
CA ARG A 440 3.57 -11.65 22.51
C ARG A 440 3.94 -10.51 21.58
N PHE A 441 3.04 -9.55 21.46
CA PHE A 441 3.30 -8.25 20.85
C PHE A 441 2.32 -7.21 21.41
N GLY A 442 2.66 -5.93 21.22
CA GLY A 442 1.86 -4.79 21.67
C GLY A 442 0.66 -4.49 20.77
N ASN A 443 0.28 -3.21 20.69
CA ASN A 443 -0.88 -2.82 19.90
C ASN A 443 -0.57 -2.90 18.41
N VAL A 444 -1.60 -3.18 17.61
CA VAL A 444 -1.52 -3.14 16.15
C VAL A 444 -2.39 -2.02 15.59
N LEU A 445 -1.85 -1.31 14.59
CA LEU A 445 -2.50 -0.18 13.96
C LEU A 445 -3.73 -0.61 13.16
N GLY A 446 -4.80 0.21 13.21
CA GLY A 446 -5.99 -0.01 12.40
C GLY A 446 -6.84 -1.24 12.79
N SER A 447 -6.57 -1.91 13.93
CA SER A 447 -7.40 -3.02 14.37
C SER A 447 -8.79 -2.54 14.82
N ARG A 448 -9.81 -3.35 14.58
CA ARG A 448 -11.20 -3.03 14.96
C ARG A 448 -11.32 -2.71 16.45
N GLY A 449 -11.99 -1.60 16.78
CA GLY A 449 -12.17 -1.12 18.15
C GLY A 449 -10.90 -0.58 18.82
N SER A 450 -9.82 -0.34 18.08
CA SER A 450 -8.61 0.30 18.60
C SER A 450 -8.75 1.83 18.67
N VAL A 451 -7.72 2.49 19.22
CA VAL A 451 -7.70 3.92 19.48
C VAL A 451 -7.84 4.78 18.21
N ILE A 452 -7.24 4.36 17.09
CA ILE A 452 -7.24 5.14 15.84
C ILE A 452 -8.64 5.27 15.24
N PRO A 453 -9.40 4.20 14.96
CA PRO A 453 -10.78 4.33 14.48
C PRO A 453 -11.69 5.13 15.42
N LYS A 454 -11.44 5.05 16.74
CA LYS A 454 -12.17 5.86 17.72
C LYS A 454 -11.85 7.35 17.56
N PHE A 455 -10.58 7.71 17.40
CA PHE A 455 -10.17 9.10 17.18
C PHE A 455 -10.72 9.64 15.86
N GLU A 456 -10.63 8.86 14.77
CA GLU A 456 -11.21 9.24 13.47
C GLU A 456 -12.71 9.53 13.57
N GLN A 457 -13.46 8.67 14.27
CA GLN A 457 -14.88 8.89 14.51
C GLN A 457 -15.15 10.14 15.34
N GLN A 458 -14.36 10.39 16.39
CA GLN A 458 -14.50 11.58 17.23
C GLN A 458 -14.18 12.85 16.44
N ILE A 459 -13.13 12.85 15.63
CA ILE A 459 -12.77 13.97 14.76
C ILE A 459 -13.88 14.24 13.74
N ALA A 460 -14.40 13.20 13.09
CA ALA A 460 -15.49 13.32 12.13
C ALA A 460 -16.78 13.88 12.74
N SER A 461 -16.97 13.66 14.05
CA SER A 461 -18.11 14.19 14.82
C SER A 461 -17.87 15.61 15.40
N GLY A 462 -16.73 16.25 15.09
CA GLY A 462 -16.38 17.58 15.60
C GLY A 462 -15.68 17.58 16.96
N GLY A 463 -15.27 16.42 17.47
CA GLY A 463 -14.56 16.26 18.75
C GLY A 463 -15.47 16.19 19.98
N PRO A 464 -14.92 16.26 21.20
CA PRO A 464 -13.49 16.22 21.49
C PRO A 464 -12.87 14.84 21.27
N VAL A 465 -11.55 14.78 20.99
CA VAL A 465 -10.78 13.54 21.03
C VAL A 465 -10.46 13.20 22.48
N THR A 466 -10.78 11.97 22.91
CA THR A 466 -10.58 11.53 24.29
C THR A 466 -9.34 10.68 24.47
N VAL A 467 -8.38 11.14 25.25
CA VAL A 467 -7.16 10.44 25.66
C VAL A 467 -7.24 10.11 27.15
N THR A 468 -6.77 8.93 27.56
CA THR A 468 -6.89 8.53 28.98
C THR A 468 -5.92 9.29 29.88
N HIS A 469 -4.67 9.53 29.44
CA HIS A 469 -3.67 10.27 30.19
C HIS A 469 -2.69 10.98 29.24
N PRO A 470 -2.20 12.21 29.55
CA PRO A 470 -1.30 12.95 28.66
C PRO A 470 0.04 12.23 28.37
N GLU A 471 0.54 11.45 29.33
CA GLU A 471 1.82 10.72 29.22
C GLU A 471 1.63 9.26 28.77
N MET A 472 0.42 8.83 28.44
CA MET A 472 0.17 7.45 28.04
C MET A 472 0.97 7.10 26.79
N LYS A 473 1.74 6.01 26.86
CA LYS A 473 2.50 5.47 25.74
C LYS A 473 2.06 4.06 25.40
N ARG A 474 2.12 3.72 24.11
CA ARG A 474 1.85 2.37 23.62
C ARG A 474 2.79 2.01 22.49
N TYR A 475 3.16 0.75 22.43
CA TYR A 475 3.84 0.20 21.27
C TYR A 475 2.86 -0.04 20.14
N PHE A 476 3.27 0.24 18.91
CA PHE A 476 2.46 -0.01 17.73
C PHE A 476 3.23 -0.74 16.64
N MET A 477 2.55 -1.64 15.96
CA MET A 477 3.06 -2.38 14.80
C MET A 477 1.98 -2.44 13.72
N LEU A 478 2.38 -2.56 12.45
CA LEU A 478 1.42 -2.82 11.36
C LEU A 478 0.89 -4.25 11.46
N ILE A 479 -0.40 -4.47 11.19
CA ILE A 479 -0.99 -5.82 11.21
C ILE A 479 -0.25 -6.79 10.29
N PRO A 480 0.08 -6.46 9.02
CA PRO A 480 0.84 -7.36 8.16
C PRO A 480 2.24 -7.69 8.68
N GLU A 481 2.91 -6.74 9.34
CA GLU A 481 4.21 -6.95 9.98
C GLU A 481 4.10 -7.92 11.16
N ALA A 482 3.17 -7.67 12.07
CA ALA A 482 2.93 -8.53 13.23
C ALA A 482 2.64 -9.97 12.81
N VAL A 483 1.74 -10.16 11.85
CA VAL A 483 1.36 -11.48 11.35
C VAL A 483 2.53 -12.18 10.66
N SER A 484 3.31 -11.48 9.85
CA SER A 484 4.51 -12.04 9.23
C SER A 484 5.50 -12.56 10.28
N LEU A 485 5.74 -11.79 11.36
CA LEU A 485 6.61 -12.20 12.46
C LEU A 485 6.02 -13.37 13.25
N VAL A 486 4.70 -13.40 13.48
CA VAL A 486 4.00 -14.54 14.13
C VAL A 486 4.19 -15.83 13.34
N ILE A 487 4.00 -15.80 12.02
CA ILE A 487 4.19 -16.99 11.18
C ILE A 487 5.66 -17.44 11.24
N GLN A 488 6.60 -16.53 11.25
CA GLN A 488 8.02 -16.85 11.36
C GLN A 488 8.41 -17.39 12.74
N ALA A 489 7.86 -16.82 13.83
CA ALA A 489 8.01 -17.39 15.16
C ALA A 489 7.53 -18.84 15.18
N GLY A 490 6.40 -19.13 14.51
CA GLY A 490 5.92 -20.49 14.31
C GLY A 490 6.90 -21.40 13.57
N ALA A 491 7.71 -20.91 12.66
CA ALA A 491 8.76 -21.67 11.97
C ALA A 491 9.98 -21.93 12.87
N LEU A 492 10.37 -20.94 13.66
CA LEU A 492 11.53 -21.00 14.56
C LEU A 492 11.30 -21.91 15.77
N GLY A 493 10.04 -22.05 16.22
CA GLY A 493 9.72 -22.77 17.46
C GLY A 493 9.94 -24.27 17.37
N HIS A 494 10.44 -24.83 18.46
CA HIS A 494 10.66 -26.25 18.68
C HIS A 494 9.64 -26.87 19.63
N GLY A 495 8.86 -26.02 20.35
CA GLY A 495 7.82 -26.38 21.31
C GLY A 495 8.12 -25.86 22.72
N GLY A 496 7.13 -25.19 23.33
CA GLY A 496 7.24 -24.59 24.67
C GLY A 496 7.75 -23.16 24.71
N GLU A 497 8.10 -22.56 23.56
CA GLU A 497 8.64 -21.20 23.56
C GLU A 497 7.55 -20.13 23.67
N LEU A 498 7.89 -19.08 24.38
CA LEU A 498 7.19 -17.81 24.37
C LEU A 498 8.03 -16.79 23.59
N PHE A 499 7.59 -16.48 22.39
CA PHE A 499 8.21 -15.46 21.56
C PHE A 499 7.69 -14.07 21.90
N VAL A 500 8.56 -13.07 21.77
CA VAL A 500 8.23 -11.66 21.92
C VAL A 500 8.73 -10.91 20.68
N LEU A 501 7.85 -10.11 20.09
CA LEU A 501 8.20 -9.33 18.91
C LEU A 501 8.82 -7.98 19.31
N ASP A 502 9.85 -7.56 18.56
CA ASP A 502 10.41 -6.21 18.66
C ASP A 502 9.35 -5.18 18.26
N MET A 503 8.89 -4.43 19.23
CA MET A 503 7.87 -3.40 19.03
C MET A 503 8.46 -2.02 18.67
N GLY A 504 9.80 -1.86 18.68
CA GLY A 504 10.46 -0.57 18.46
C GLY A 504 10.13 0.43 19.57
N GLU A 505 10.13 1.72 19.25
CA GLU A 505 9.88 2.79 20.21
C GLU A 505 8.38 2.97 20.52
N PRO A 506 8.03 3.24 21.79
CA PRO A 506 6.65 3.49 22.17
C PRO A 506 6.20 4.90 21.74
N VAL A 507 4.96 5.01 21.29
CA VAL A 507 4.35 6.26 20.81
C VAL A 507 3.47 6.88 21.88
N VAL A 508 3.60 8.19 22.11
CA VAL A 508 2.72 8.96 23.00
C VAL A 508 1.34 9.12 22.35
N ILE A 509 0.30 8.66 23.05
CA ILE A 509 -1.08 8.64 22.50
C ILE A 509 -1.61 10.05 22.22
N ARG A 510 -1.25 11.05 23.03
CA ARG A 510 -1.57 12.46 22.80
C ARG A 510 -1.00 12.95 21.47
N GLU A 511 0.29 12.70 21.21
CA GLU A 511 0.93 13.12 19.96
C GLU A 511 0.32 12.45 18.74
N MET A 512 -0.07 11.18 18.88
CA MET A 512 -0.81 10.47 17.85
C MET A 512 -2.18 11.12 17.57
N ALA A 513 -2.90 11.55 18.62
CA ALA A 513 -4.18 12.25 18.47
C ALA A 513 -4.00 13.60 17.75
N GLU A 514 -3.00 14.39 18.16
CA GLU A 514 -2.66 15.66 17.51
C GLU A 514 -2.32 15.48 16.04
N LEU A 515 -1.50 14.46 15.72
CA LEU A 515 -1.11 14.15 14.36
C LEU A 515 -2.33 13.75 13.51
N LEU A 516 -3.23 12.93 14.07
CA LEU A 516 -4.44 12.49 13.37
C LEU A 516 -5.41 13.65 13.11
N ILE A 517 -5.58 14.58 14.08
CA ILE A 517 -6.38 15.79 13.90
C ILE A 517 -5.82 16.62 12.73
N ARG A 518 -4.49 16.81 12.65
CA ARG A 518 -3.85 17.53 11.54
C ARG A 518 -4.01 16.80 10.21
N LEU A 519 -3.91 15.47 10.19
CA LEU A 519 -4.16 14.67 8.99
C LEU A 519 -5.58 14.84 8.44
N CYS A 520 -6.55 15.05 9.34
CA CYS A 520 -7.93 15.35 8.96
C CYS A 520 -8.15 16.82 8.52
N GLY A 521 -7.12 17.67 8.57
CA GLY A 521 -7.19 19.07 8.15
C GLY A 521 -7.65 20.04 9.23
N TYR A 522 -7.60 19.65 10.50
CA TYR A 522 -7.98 20.47 11.65
C TYR A 522 -6.76 20.85 12.50
N GLU A 523 -6.87 21.93 13.28
CA GLU A 523 -5.84 22.37 14.22
C GLU A 523 -6.16 21.84 15.63
N PRO A 524 -5.23 21.03 16.25
CA PRO A 524 -5.42 20.54 17.61
C PRO A 524 -5.59 21.68 18.59
N TYR A 525 -6.45 21.50 19.58
CA TYR A 525 -6.79 22.45 20.64
C TYR A 525 -7.50 23.74 20.18
N LYS A 526 -7.65 23.96 18.87
CA LYS A 526 -8.38 25.09 18.31
C LYS A 526 -9.68 24.62 17.66
N ASP A 527 -9.59 23.78 16.62
CA ASP A 527 -10.76 23.25 15.93
C ASP A 527 -11.29 21.98 16.62
N ILE A 528 -10.41 21.11 17.08
CA ILE A 528 -10.73 19.86 17.79
C ILE A 528 -9.99 19.85 19.13
N GLN A 529 -10.74 19.81 20.22
CA GLN A 529 -10.20 19.69 21.57
C GLN A 529 -9.74 18.26 21.87
N ILE A 530 -8.67 18.14 22.66
CA ILE A 530 -8.23 16.88 23.27
C ILE A 530 -8.55 16.93 24.75
N THR A 531 -9.35 15.97 25.24
CA THR A 531 -9.76 15.87 26.65
C THR A 531 -9.18 14.62 27.30
N TYR A 532 -8.86 14.72 28.59
CA TYR A 532 -8.30 13.62 29.37
C TYR A 532 -9.38 13.02 30.25
N THR A 533 -9.60 11.69 30.13
CA THR A 533 -10.67 10.97 30.82
C THR A 533 -10.23 10.27 32.09
N GLY A 534 -8.96 10.25 32.41
CA GLY A 534 -8.37 9.43 33.46
C GLY A 534 -8.01 8.00 32.98
N ILE A 535 -7.10 7.36 33.69
CA ILE A 535 -6.71 5.96 33.45
C ILE A 535 -7.90 5.06 33.86
N ARG A 536 -8.21 4.06 33.04
CA ARG A 536 -9.31 3.14 33.30
C ARG A 536 -8.85 1.99 34.20
N PRO A 537 -9.77 1.33 34.93
CA PRO A 537 -9.42 0.13 35.66
C PRO A 537 -8.69 -0.90 34.78
N GLY A 538 -7.61 -1.48 35.30
CA GLY A 538 -6.79 -2.45 34.60
C GLY A 538 -5.85 -1.90 33.51
N GLU A 539 -5.89 -0.59 33.18
CA GLU A 539 -4.95 0.03 32.22
C GLU A 539 -3.67 0.46 32.91
N LYS A 540 -2.50 0.16 32.30
CA LYS A 540 -1.20 0.68 32.70
C LYS A 540 -0.90 1.99 31.95
N LEU A 541 -0.13 2.90 32.57
CA LEU A 541 0.40 4.08 31.90
C LEU A 541 1.40 3.70 30.79
N TYR A 542 2.25 2.72 31.07
CA TYR A 542 3.23 2.13 30.18
C TYR A 542 3.06 0.62 30.14
N GLU A 543 3.09 0.01 28.96
CA GLU A 543 3.08 -1.45 28.81
C GLU A 543 4.50 -2.00 28.75
N GLU A 544 4.70 -3.19 29.32
CA GLU A 544 5.98 -3.89 29.38
C GLU A 544 5.99 -5.02 28.36
N LEU A 545 7.07 -5.20 27.63
CA LEU A 545 7.22 -6.33 26.71
C LEU A 545 7.83 -7.56 27.37
N PHE A 546 8.66 -7.35 28.39
CA PHE A 546 9.45 -8.37 29.09
C PHE A 546 9.27 -8.22 30.59
N TYR A 547 9.47 -9.31 31.33
CA TYR A 547 9.57 -9.26 32.80
C TYR A 547 10.88 -8.63 33.28
N ASP A 548 11.99 -8.93 32.56
CA ASP A 548 13.33 -8.40 32.76
C ASP A 548 14.06 -8.47 31.41
N GLU A 549 14.82 -7.44 31.03
CA GLU A 549 15.60 -7.40 29.80
C GLU A 549 16.60 -8.56 29.70
N ASN A 550 17.12 -9.06 30.84
CA ASN A 550 18.01 -10.21 30.89
C ASN A 550 17.29 -11.57 30.68
N SER A 551 15.97 -11.58 30.69
CA SER A 551 15.15 -12.79 30.52
C SER A 551 14.85 -13.13 29.06
N VAL A 552 15.49 -12.46 28.10
CA VAL A 552 15.18 -12.56 26.67
C VAL A 552 16.42 -12.90 25.87
N HIS A 553 16.31 -13.87 24.96
CA HIS A 553 17.39 -14.20 24.02
C HIS A 553 16.99 -13.89 22.58
N GLY A 554 17.98 -13.44 21.79
CA GLY A 554 17.80 -13.28 20.35
C GLY A 554 17.57 -14.63 19.65
N THR A 555 16.82 -14.58 18.55
CA THR A 555 16.66 -15.73 17.65
C THR A 555 17.48 -15.50 16.36
N LEU A 556 17.36 -16.42 15.41
CA LEU A 556 17.88 -16.21 14.05
C LEU A 556 17.25 -15.01 13.33
N HIS A 557 16.11 -14.53 13.85
CA HIS A 557 15.41 -13.39 13.31
C HIS A 557 15.61 -12.14 14.21
N PRO A 558 16.14 -11.01 13.68
CA PRO A 558 16.52 -9.86 14.49
C PRO A 558 15.36 -9.18 15.26
N LYS A 559 14.12 -9.45 14.86
CA LYS A 559 12.91 -8.87 15.49
C LYS A 559 12.07 -9.89 16.26
N ILE A 560 12.56 -11.08 16.47
CA ILE A 560 11.87 -12.13 17.26
C ILE A 560 12.80 -12.56 18.37
N PHE A 561 12.35 -12.41 19.60
CA PHE A 561 13.07 -12.82 20.81
C PHE A 561 12.34 -14.01 21.45
N VAL A 562 13.07 -14.82 22.18
CA VAL A 562 12.53 -15.87 23.05
C VAL A 562 12.63 -15.43 24.49
N SER A 563 11.52 -15.44 25.21
CA SER A 563 11.50 -15.19 26.65
C SER A 563 11.80 -16.47 27.40
N ASN A 564 12.81 -16.44 28.28
CA ASN A 564 13.08 -17.50 29.23
C ASN A 564 12.06 -17.42 30.37
N ILE A 565 10.84 -17.79 30.12
CA ILE A 565 9.92 -18.05 31.22
C ILE A 565 10.35 -19.39 31.83
N LYS A 566 10.67 -19.39 33.12
CA LYS A 566 10.80 -20.65 33.84
C LYS A 566 9.50 -21.40 33.64
N MET A 567 9.55 -22.62 33.11
CA MET A 567 8.40 -23.50 33.04
C MET A 567 7.77 -23.53 34.43
N GLY A 568 6.45 -23.25 34.48
CA GLY A 568 5.71 -23.28 35.75
C GLY A 568 5.90 -24.60 36.47
N ASP A 569 5.79 -24.58 37.78
CA ASP A 569 5.91 -25.78 38.61
C ASP A 569 4.84 -26.81 38.16
N PRO A 570 5.24 -28.02 37.71
CA PRO A 570 4.29 -29.06 37.29
C PRO A 570 3.25 -29.43 38.36
N SER A 571 3.55 -29.20 39.66
CA SER A 571 2.62 -29.43 40.77
C SER A 571 1.37 -28.53 40.69
N GLN A 572 1.48 -27.36 40.04
CA GLN A 572 0.35 -26.44 39.87
C GLN A 572 -0.53 -26.75 38.64
N ASP A 573 -0.11 -27.67 37.77
CA ASP A 573 -0.85 -28.03 36.55
C ASP A 573 -2.20 -28.72 36.83
N SER A 574 -2.26 -29.58 37.87
CA SER A 574 -3.49 -30.26 38.26
C SER A 574 -4.59 -29.31 38.75
N ASP A 575 -4.17 -28.16 39.27
CA ASP A 575 -5.10 -27.19 39.84
C ASP A 575 -5.74 -26.30 38.77
N ILE A 576 -5.14 -26.15 37.59
CA ILE A 576 -5.64 -25.24 36.55
C ILE A 576 -7.03 -25.66 36.06
N ASP A 577 -7.24 -26.94 35.75
CA ASP A 577 -8.53 -27.40 35.21
C ASP A 577 -9.64 -27.30 36.24
N THR A 578 -9.38 -27.80 37.46
CA THR A 578 -10.37 -27.77 38.54
C THR A 578 -10.76 -26.33 38.91
N ASN A 579 -9.77 -25.45 39.03
CA ASN A 579 -10.03 -24.05 39.35
C ASN A 579 -10.74 -23.32 38.19
N LEU A 580 -10.37 -23.59 36.94
CA LEU A 580 -11.03 -23.00 35.79
C LEU A 580 -12.49 -23.43 35.69
N GLU A 581 -12.80 -24.72 35.86
CA GLU A 581 -14.17 -25.22 35.86
C GLU A 581 -14.98 -24.65 37.03
N TYR A 582 -14.35 -24.51 38.21
CA TYR A 582 -14.97 -23.89 39.36
C TYR A 582 -15.29 -22.42 39.12
N ALA A 583 -14.34 -21.62 38.56
CA ALA A 583 -14.56 -20.21 38.21
C ALA A 583 -15.71 -20.03 37.19
N LEU A 584 -15.82 -20.94 36.22
CA LEU A 584 -16.89 -20.92 35.24
C LEU A 584 -18.25 -21.28 35.83
N ARG A 585 -18.27 -22.12 36.86
CA ARG A 585 -19.49 -22.50 37.56
C ARG A 585 -19.96 -21.45 38.57
N TYR A 586 -19.01 -20.74 39.20
CA TYR A 586 -19.26 -19.73 40.24
C TYR A 586 -18.69 -18.39 39.81
N PRO A 587 -19.49 -17.55 39.09
CA PRO A 587 -19.00 -16.31 38.48
C PRO A 587 -18.39 -15.29 39.46
N ASP A 588 -18.92 -15.23 40.70
CA ASP A 588 -18.45 -14.30 41.73
C ASP A 588 -17.04 -14.65 42.24
N GLU A 589 -16.60 -15.89 42.06
CA GLU A 589 -15.28 -16.36 42.45
C GLU A 589 -14.25 -16.26 41.32
N ALA A 590 -14.67 -15.90 40.11
CA ALA A 590 -13.79 -15.91 38.94
C ALA A 590 -12.53 -15.06 39.13
N LEU A 591 -12.67 -13.86 39.74
CA LEU A 591 -11.55 -12.99 40.00
C LEU A 591 -10.57 -13.54 41.03
N SER A 592 -11.09 -14.13 42.16
CA SER A 592 -10.25 -14.71 43.20
C SER A 592 -9.47 -15.93 42.70
N ILE A 593 -10.11 -16.71 41.85
CA ILE A 593 -9.48 -17.87 41.21
C ILE A 593 -8.43 -17.45 40.20
N LEU A 594 -8.71 -16.43 39.41
CA LEU A 594 -7.74 -15.90 38.44
C LEU A 594 -6.49 -15.38 39.17
N LYS A 595 -6.63 -14.67 40.30
CA LYS A 595 -5.51 -14.25 41.15
C LYS A 595 -4.71 -15.44 41.71
N LYS A 596 -5.40 -16.53 42.05
CA LYS A 596 -4.73 -17.78 42.51
C LYS A 596 -3.92 -18.43 41.39
N LEU A 597 -4.47 -18.51 40.16
CA LEU A 597 -3.83 -19.15 39.01
C LEU A 597 -2.71 -18.31 38.38
N VAL A 598 -2.77 -16.99 38.54
CA VAL A 598 -1.80 -16.02 38.04
C VAL A 598 -1.32 -15.14 39.19
N PRO A 599 -0.37 -15.63 40.01
CA PRO A 599 0.10 -14.90 41.21
C PRO A 599 0.72 -13.53 40.90
N GLU A 600 1.26 -13.35 39.68
CA GLU A 600 1.77 -12.10 39.19
C GLU A 600 0.69 -11.06 38.83
N PHE A 601 -0.60 -11.40 38.93
CA PHE A 601 -1.72 -10.54 38.66
C PHE A 601 -1.98 -9.56 39.81
N SER A 602 -1.67 -8.28 39.54
CA SER A 602 -1.94 -7.16 40.46
C SER A 602 -3.21 -6.42 39.98
N HIS A 603 -4.32 -6.72 40.64
CA HIS A 603 -5.60 -6.04 40.35
C HIS A 603 -5.98 -5.18 41.56
N GLU A 604 -6.04 -3.87 41.38
CA GLU A 604 -6.51 -2.88 42.38
C GLU A 604 -8.03 -2.79 42.41
#